data_050645aaa90a51ffd4eb43c9a9c4e1fd
#
_entry.id   050645aaa90a51ffd4eb43c9a9c4e1fd
#
_cell.length_a   1.000
_cell.length_b   1.000
_cell.length_c   1.000
_cell.angle_alpha   90.00
_cell.angle_beta   90.00
_cell.angle_gamma   90.00
#
_symmetry.space_group_name_H-M   'P 1'
#
loop_
_entity.id
_entity.type
_entity.pdbx_description
1 polymer ?
#
loop_
_entity_poly.entity_id
_entity_poly.type
_entity_poly.pdbx_seq_one_letter_code
_entity_poly.pdbx_strand_id
1 'polypeptide(L)'
;MAENDAEPKAGGGLVKKLLIFGGGGLLLIAIGLGAGYLIFASSQPDPSEEIEEIIERKMQEREAAEAESDNATPQKQSKDTPEEEVFETIYHEFPGTFTTNLAGSRKMLQVGVGVSTQYDDTVMMNVESHQLALRSVILGVISDFSEDDVKGATGRDKLAAALRDAINMKLEALENFGGIEEVHFTSFVLQ
;
A
#
# COMPACT_ATOMS: atom_id res chain seq x y z
N MET A 1 -53.75 -74.04 14.01
CA MET A 1 -54.56 -73.37 15.06
C MET A 1 -54.00 -72.05 15.32
N ALA A 2 -54.85 -71.04 15.09
CA ALA A 2 -54.85 -69.64 15.61
C ALA A 2 -53.60 -68.79 15.32
N GLU A 3 -53.59 -68.00 14.31
CA GLU A 3 -54.33 -66.72 14.19
C GLU A 3 -54.08 -65.76 15.40
N ASN A 4 -53.29 -64.73 15.15
CA ASN A 4 -53.70 -63.35 15.60
C ASN A 4 -52.99 -62.24 14.83
N ASP A 5 -53.80 -61.55 14.08
CA ASP A 5 -53.55 -60.23 13.48
C ASP A 5 -53.30 -59.16 14.57
N ALA A 6 -52.36 -58.33 14.32
CA ALA A 6 -52.35 -56.98 14.95
C ALA A 6 -51.76 -55.95 13.97
N GLU A 7 -52.62 -55.22 13.30
CA GLU A 7 -52.29 -53.98 12.53
C GLU A 7 -51.63 -52.93 13.44
N PRO A 8 -50.66 -52.19 12.90
CA PRO A 8 -50.20 -50.96 13.59
C PRO A 8 -51.06 -49.78 13.14
N LYS A 9 -51.72 -49.17 14.11
CA LYS A 9 -52.43 -47.89 13.97
C LYS A 9 -51.46 -46.79 13.54
N ALA A 10 -51.77 -46.19 12.39
CA ALA A 10 -51.12 -44.99 11.88
C ALA A 10 -51.21 -43.80 12.85
N GLY A 11 -50.06 -43.35 13.32
CA GLY A 11 -49.93 -42.13 14.14
C GLY A 11 -50.05 -40.84 13.31
N GLY A 12 -51.29 -40.49 12.89
CA GLY A 12 -51.60 -39.30 12.09
C GLY A 12 -51.45 -37.93 12.80
N GLY A 13 -50.99 -37.94 14.06
CA GLY A 13 -50.88 -36.70 14.87
C GLY A 13 -49.57 -35.92 14.73
N LEU A 14 -48.46 -36.62 14.48
CA LEU A 14 -47.15 -35.98 14.41
C LEU A 14 -46.93 -35.24 13.10
N VAL A 15 -47.33 -35.81 11.96
CA VAL A 15 -47.22 -35.22 10.64
C VAL A 15 -48.09 -33.95 10.52
N LYS A 16 -49.31 -33.96 11.11
CA LYS A 16 -50.20 -32.80 11.12
C LYS A 16 -49.63 -31.67 11.97
N LYS A 17 -49.01 -31.95 13.14
CA LYS A 17 -48.31 -30.92 13.95
C LYS A 17 -47.08 -30.38 13.25
N LEU A 18 -46.29 -31.19 12.57
CA LEU A 18 -45.12 -30.78 11.82
C LEU A 18 -45.50 -29.88 10.63
N LEU A 19 -46.59 -30.16 9.93
CA LEU A 19 -47.11 -29.34 8.83
C LEU A 19 -47.67 -27.99 9.31
N ILE A 20 -48.34 -27.93 10.46
CA ILE A 20 -48.92 -26.70 10.99
C ILE A 20 -47.81 -25.81 11.58
N PHE A 21 -46.88 -26.34 12.38
CA PHE A 21 -45.80 -25.57 12.96
C PHE A 21 -44.68 -25.23 11.98
N GLY A 22 -44.34 -26.16 11.08
CA GLY A 22 -43.34 -25.94 10.04
C GLY A 22 -43.84 -24.98 8.94
N GLY A 23 -45.07 -25.15 8.47
CA GLY A 23 -45.69 -24.28 7.47
C GLY A 23 -45.96 -22.88 7.98
N GLY A 24 -46.45 -22.77 9.24
CA GLY A 24 -46.68 -21.47 9.89
C GLY A 24 -45.37 -20.69 10.13
N GLY A 25 -44.32 -21.38 10.54
CA GLY A 25 -42.99 -20.77 10.74
C GLY A 25 -42.39 -20.24 9.43
N LEU A 26 -42.49 -20.99 8.36
CA LEU A 26 -41.96 -20.60 7.04
C LEU A 26 -42.74 -19.42 6.44
N LEU A 27 -44.04 -19.37 6.69
CA LEU A 27 -44.90 -18.25 6.24
C LEU A 27 -44.57 -16.95 7.00
N LEU A 28 -44.30 -17.03 8.30
CA LEU A 28 -43.87 -15.85 9.07
C LEU A 28 -42.51 -15.35 8.65
N ILE A 29 -41.57 -16.24 8.31
CA ILE A 29 -40.24 -15.85 7.79
C ILE A 29 -40.40 -15.17 6.42
N ALA A 30 -41.25 -15.70 5.52
CA ALA A 30 -41.50 -15.07 4.23
C ALA A 30 -42.15 -13.68 4.33
N ILE A 31 -43.10 -13.50 5.27
CA ILE A 31 -43.71 -12.19 5.54
C ILE A 31 -42.68 -11.23 6.16
N GLY A 32 -41.84 -11.72 7.09
CA GLY A 32 -40.79 -10.93 7.73
C GLY A 32 -39.73 -10.45 6.73
N LEU A 33 -39.27 -11.33 5.84
CA LEU A 33 -38.31 -10.98 4.78
C LEU A 33 -38.93 -10.05 3.74
N GLY A 34 -40.19 -10.25 3.34
CA GLY A 34 -40.91 -9.40 2.40
C GLY A 34 -41.14 -7.98 2.96
N ALA A 35 -41.62 -7.88 4.21
CA ALA A 35 -41.81 -6.61 4.88
C ALA A 35 -40.46 -5.91 5.16
N GLY A 36 -39.45 -6.65 5.60
CA GLY A 36 -38.09 -6.14 5.82
C GLY A 36 -37.46 -5.60 4.53
N TYR A 37 -37.63 -6.29 3.41
CA TYR A 37 -37.15 -5.85 2.12
C TYR A 37 -37.83 -4.53 1.66
N LEU A 38 -39.17 -4.43 1.82
CA LEU A 38 -39.91 -3.21 1.46
C LEU A 38 -39.50 -2.02 2.31
N ILE A 39 -39.28 -2.22 3.61
CA ILE A 39 -38.85 -1.13 4.52
C ILE A 39 -37.41 -0.74 4.22
N PHE A 40 -36.53 -1.69 3.97
CA PHE A 40 -35.14 -1.42 3.66
C PHE A 40 -34.96 -0.77 2.28
N ALA A 41 -35.71 -1.22 1.27
CA ALA A 41 -35.67 -0.65 -0.08
C ALA A 41 -36.23 0.78 -0.15
N SER A 42 -37.18 1.12 0.76
CA SER A 42 -37.74 2.49 0.84
C SER A 42 -36.97 3.43 1.77
N SER A 43 -35.97 2.90 2.52
CA SER A 43 -35.19 3.69 3.49
C SER A 43 -33.75 3.98 3.01
N GLN A 44 -33.39 3.60 1.79
CA GLN A 44 -32.12 4.06 1.19
C GLN A 44 -32.36 5.42 0.56
N PRO A 45 -31.77 6.50 1.11
CA PRO A 45 -31.74 7.77 0.39
C PRO A 45 -30.96 7.57 -0.92
N ASP A 46 -31.49 8.07 -2.02
CA ASP A 46 -30.82 8.00 -3.31
C ASP A 46 -29.49 8.76 -3.20
N PRO A 47 -28.35 8.13 -3.51
CA PRO A 47 -27.05 8.82 -3.45
C PRO A 47 -26.99 10.09 -4.33
N SER A 48 -27.89 10.21 -5.28
CA SER A 48 -28.04 11.37 -6.14
C SER A 48 -28.67 12.57 -5.42
N GLU A 49 -29.63 12.34 -4.51
CA GLU A 49 -30.28 13.42 -3.76
C GLU A 49 -29.34 14.02 -2.70
N GLU A 50 -28.53 13.21 -2.01
CA GLU A 50 -27.51 13.71 -1.08
C GLU A 50 -26.42 14.53 -1.79
N ILE A 51 -26.05 14.14 -3.00
CA ILE A 51 -25.05 14.87 -3.80
C ILE A 51 -25.64 16.20 -4.31
N GLU A 52 -26.89 16.22 -4.75
CA GLU A 52 -27.57 17.45 -5.18
C GLU A 52 -27.75 18.42 -4.01
N GLU A 53 -28.15 17.95 -2.83
CA GLU A 53 -28.31 18.78 -1.63
C GLU A 53 -26.99 19.39 -1.16
N ILE A 54 -25.90 18.63 -1.25
CA ILE A 54 -24.54 19.12 -0.93
C ILE A 54 -24.05 20.13 -1.96
N ILE A 55 -24.38 19.92 -3.24
CA ILE A 55 -24.01 20.86 -4.31
C ILE A 55 -24.81 22.15 -4.20
N GLU A 56 -26.13 22.09 -3.98
CA GLU A 56 -26.95 23.28 -3.77
C GLU A 56 -26.51 24.06 -2.53
N ARG A 57 -26.23 23.39 -1.44
CA ARG A 57 -25.75 24.05 -0.21
C ARG A 57 -24.39 24.74 -0.42
N LYS A 58 -23.48 24.10 -1.13
CA LYS A 58 -22.18 24.70 -1.48
C LYS A 58 -22.33 25.85 -2.50
N MET A 59 -23.29 25.79 -3.40
CA MET A 59 -23.56 26.89 -4.30
C MET A 59 -24.19 28.09 -3.56
N GLN A 60 -25.11 27.86 -2.63
CA GLN A 60 -25.70 28.93 -1.79
C GLN A 60 -24.66 29.55 -0.86
N GLU A 61 -23.76 28.76 -0.28
CA GLU A 61 -22.62 29.28 0.52
C GLU A 61 -21.66 30.10 -0.34
N ARG A 62 -21.45 29.74 -1.61
CA ARG A 62 -20.65 30.56 -2.54
C ARG A 62 -21.33 31.84 -2.96
N GLU A 63 -22.62 31.79 -3.30
CA GLU A 63 -23.37 32.99 -3.65
C GLU A 63 -23.49 33.96 -2.46
N ALA A 64 -23.64 33.45 -1.22
CA ALA A 64 -23.64 34.27 -0.03
C ALA A 64 -22.26 34.89 0.25
N ALA A 65 -21.18 34.16 0.00
CA ALA A 65 -19.79 34.64 0.14
C ALA A 65 -19.41 35.66 -0.97
N GLU A 66 -19.94 35.52 -2.18
CA GLU A 66 -19.75 36.49 -3.27
C GLU A 66 -20.56 37.78 -3.07
N ALA A 67 -21.74 37.73 -2.42
CA ALA A 67 -22.53 38.91 -2.10
C ALA A 67 -21.95 39.78 -0.98
N GLU A 68 -21.11 39.21 -0.07
CA GLU A 68 -20.36 39.95 0.96
C GLU A 68 -19.00 40.49 0.48
N SER A 69 -18.57 40.11 -0.73
CA SER A 69 -17.20 40.37 -1.24
C SER A 69 -17.07 41.68 -2.02
N ASP A 70 -18.10 42.50 -2.15
CA ASP A 70 -18.03 43.71 -2.99
C ASP A 70 -17.27 44.88 -2.33
N ASN A 71 -16.65 44.68 -1.17
CA ASN A 71 -15.87 45.71 -0.48
C ASN A 71 -14.60 45.20 0.23
N ALA A 72 -14.02 44.09 -0.14
CA ALA A 72 -12.79 43.57 0.47
C ALA A 72 -11.60 43.61 -0.49
N THR A 73 -10.50 44.16 -0.02
CA THR A 73 -9.18 44.12 -0.66
C THR A 73 -8.85 42.71 -1.14
N PRO A 74 -8.26 42.50 -2.34
CA PRO A 74 -7.95 41.18 -2.85
C PRO A 74 -7.08 40.36 -1.86
N GLN A 75 -7.65 39.33 -1.28
CA GLN A 75 -6.92 38.37 -0.45
C GLN A 75 -6.41 37.24 -1.35
N LYS A 76 -5.16 36.84 -1.10
CA LYS A 76 -4.57 35.65 -1.75
C LYS A 76 -5.42 34.44 -1.38
N GLN A 77 -6.12 33.85 -2.36
CA GLN A 77 -6.76 32.56 -2.17
C GLN A 77 -5.67 31.49 -2.02
N SER A 78 -5.73 30.78 -0.90
CA SER A 78 -4.94 29.57 -0.72
C SER A 78 -5.42 28.55 -1.76
N LYS A 79 -4.55 28.17 -2.70
CA LYS A 79 -4.82 27.07 -3.60
C LYS A 79 -4.76 25.79 -2.74
N ASP A 80 -5.84 25.01 -2.71
CA ASP A 80 -5.81 23.67 -2.15
C ASP A 80 -4.70 22.90 -2.87
N THR A 81 -3.57 22.75 -2.19
CA THR A 81 -2.49 21.90 -2.67
C THR A 81 -3.00 20.48 -2.52
N PRO A 82 -2.99 19.65 -3.57
CA PRO A 82 -3.24 18.22 -3.38
C PRO A 82 -2.32 17.74 -2.26
N GLU A 83 -2.85 17.02 -1.28
CA GLU A 83 -2.02 16.35 -0.30
C GLU A 83 -1.09 15.42 -1.09
N GLU A 84 0.19 15.77 -1.17
CA GLU A 84 1.19 14.86 -1.68
C GLU A 84 1.20 13.67 -0.73
N GLU A 85 0.95 12.47 -1.27
CA GLU A 85 1.08 11.26 -0.49
C GLU A 85 2.54 11.18 -0.01
N VAL A 86 2.73 11.41 1.28
CA VAL A 86 4.06 11.31 1.92
C VAL A 86 4.26 9.86 2.32
N PHE A 87 5.14 9.15 1.61
CA PHE A 87 5.52 7.78 1.94
C PHE A 87 6.58 7.77 3.04
N GLU A 88 6.48 6.81 3.94
CA GLU A 88 7.50 6.58 4.95
C GLU A 88 8.77 6.03 4.29
N THR A 89 9.93 6.62 4.61
CA THR A 89 11.22 6.16 4.08
C THR A 89 11.92 5.29 5.11
N ILE A 90 12.27 4.07 4.70
CA ILE A 90 12.97 3.09 5.51
C ILE A 90 14.44 3.06 5.08
N TYR A 91 15.36 3.00 6.04
CA TYR A 91 16.80 3.00 5.81
C TYR A 91 17.45 1.72 6.30
N HIS A 92 18.44 1.22 5.55
CA HIS A 92 19.31 0.13 5.96
C HIS A 92 20.77 0.48 5.66
N GLU A 93 21.65 0.33 6.66
CA GLU A 93 23.10 0.54 6.49
C GLU A 93 23.82 -0.81 6.38
N PHE A 94 24.64 -0.98 5.34
CA PHE A 94 25.50 -2.16 5.23
C PHE A 94 26.57 -2.14 6.31
N PRO A 95 26.72 -3.21 7.10
CA PRO A 95 27.70 -3.26 8.17
C PRO A 95 29.13 -3.13 7.66
N GLY A 96 29.90 -2.25 8.29
CA GLY A 96 31.29 -1.95 7.94
C GLY A 96 31.44 -1.11 6.69
N THR A 97 32.66 -1.00 6.20
CA THR A 97 33.01 -0.19 5.02
C THR A 97 33.38 -1.07 3.82
N PHE A 98 33.28 -0.47 2.65
CA PHE A 98 33.73 -1.05 1.38
C PHE A 98 35.03 -0.37 1.01
N THR A 99 36.09 -1.15 0.79
CA THR A 99 37.42 -0.64 0.42
C THR A 99 37.92 -1.36 -0.81
N THR A 100 38.22 -0.62 -1.87
CA THR A 100 38.76 -1.15 -3.11
C THR A 100 39.63 -0.12 -3.83
N ASN A 101 40.49 -0.59 -4.73
CA ASN A 101 41.24 0.30 -5.62
C ASN A 101 40.31 0.83 -6.73
N LEU A 102 40.51 2.08 -7.13
CA LEU A 102 39.81 2.66 -8.26
C LEU A 102 40.49 2.25 -9.58
N ALA A 103 39.66 2.20 -10.66
CA ALA A 103 40.11 1.87 -12.00
C ALA A 103 41.27 2.79 -12.44
N GLY A 104 42.34 2.20 -12.93
CA GLY A 104 43.49 2.95 -13.45
C GLY A 104 44.27 3.78 -12.43
N SER A 105 44.01 3.63 -11.13
CA SER A 105 44.61 4.41 -10.05
C SER A 105 45.26 3.49 -9.00
N ARG A 106 46.24 4.03 -8.27
CA ARG A 106 46.81 3.39 -7.07
C ARG A 106 46.07 3.79 -5.79
N LYS A 107 45.13 4.70 -5.92
CA LYS A 107 44.32 5.17 -4.80
C LYS A 107 43.24 4.19 -4.44
N MET A 108 42.94 4.12 -3.15
CA MET A 108 41.87 3.33 -2.59
C MET A 108 40.72 4.21 -2.21
N LEU A 109 39.52 3.79 -2.54
CA LEU A 109 38.29 4.39 -2.06
C LEU A 109 37.72 3.53 -0.92
N GLN A 110 37.44 4.16 0.20
CA GLN A 110 36.74 3.56 1.33
C GLN A 110 35.41 4.29 1.54
N VAL A 111 34.31 3.55 1.50
CA VAL A 111 32.96 4.11 1.66
C VAL A 111 32.13 3.28 2.64
N GLY A 112 31.32 3.96 3.45
CA GLY A 112 30.19 3.38 4.14
C GLY A 112 28.95 3.57 3.27
N VAL A 113 28.13 2.56 3.10
CA VAL A 113 26.98 2.57 2.21
C VAL A 113 25.71 2.25 2.99
N GLY A 114 24.70 3.09 2.84
CA GLY A 114 23.33 2.85 3.25
C GLY A 114 22.41 2.93 2.04
N VAL A 115 21.24 2.33 2.16
CA VAL A 115 20.18 2.33 1.14
C VAL A 115 18.87 2.78 1.75
N SER A 116 17.98 3.34 0.94
CA SER A 116 16.64 3.69 1.36
C SER A 116 15.58 3.23 0.37
N THR A 117 14.38 3.00 0.90
CA THR A 117 13.18 2.65 0.14
C THR A 117 11.96 3.34 0.74
N GLN A 118 10.94 3.59 -0.09
CA GLN A 118 9.59 3.97 0.33
C GLN A 118 8.59 2.83 0.15
N TYR A 119 9.07 1.64 -0.20
CA TYR A 119 8.30 0.40 -0.20
C TYR A 119 8.23 -0.18 1.22
N ASP A 120 7.59 -1.33 1.34
CA ASP A 120 7.44 -2.02 2.61
C ASP A 120 8.76 -2.63 3.14
N ASP A 121 8.72 -3.13 4.38
CA ASP A 121 9.86 -3.76 5.05
C ASP A 121 10.44 -4.96 4.29
N THR A 122 9.67 -5.57 3.38
CA THR A 122 10.10 -6.74 2.59
C THR A 122 11.35 -6.42 1.78
N VAL A 123 11.45 -5.20 1.23
CA VAL A 123 12.64 -4.76 0.48
C VAL A 123 13.88 -4.79 1.36
N MET A 124 13.79 -4.27 2.59
CA MET A 124 14.93 -4.26 3.52
C MET A 124 15.29 -5.66 4.03
N MET A 125 14.30 -6.53 4.24
CA MET A 125 14.53 -7.94 4.55
C MET A 125 15.27 -8.67 3.43
N ASN A 126 14.94 -8.38 2.17
CA ASN A 126 15.63 -8.91 0.98
C ASN A 126 17.07 -8.40 0.89
N VAL A 127 17.31 -7.11 1.17
CA VAL A 127 18.66 -6.53 1.24
C VAL A 127 19.50 -7.26 2.30
N GLU A 128 18.95 -7.50 3.48
CA GLU A 128 19.63 -8.18 4.57
C GLU A 128 19.91 -9.65 4.24
N SER A 129 18.95 -10.37 3.69
CA SER A 129 19.07 -11.78 3.29
C SER A 129 20.13 -11.98 2.21
N HIS A 130 20.27 -11.04 1.28
CA HIS A 130 21.21 -11.12 0.17
C HIS A 130 22.47 -10.25 0.36
N GLN A 131 22.73 -9.82 1.59
CA GLN A 131 23.82 -8.90 1.93
C GLN A 131 25.18 -9.31 1.33
N LEU A 132 25.53 -10.61 1.35
CA LEU A 132 26.79 -11.09 0.80
C LEU A 132 26.89 -10.87 -0.72
N ALA A 133 25.82 -11.16 -1.44
CA ALA A 133 25.76 -10.96 -2.90
C ALA A 133 25.79 -9.47 -3.25
N LEU A 134 25.05 -8.64 -2.51
CA LEU A 134 25.02 -7.21 -2.69
C LEU A 134 26.38 -6.55 -2.39
N ARG A 135 27.08 -7.00 -1.33
CA ARG A 135 28.43 -6.53 -1.05
C ARG A 135 29.40 -6.79 -2.21
N SER A 136 29.30 -7.93 -2.85
CA SER A 136 30.12 -8.25 -4.03
C SER A 136 29.83 -7.33 -5.20
N VAL A 137 28.54 -7.04 -5.46
CA VAL A 137 28.11 -6.12 -6.51
C VAL A 137 28.60 -4.69 -6.22
N ILE A 138 28.44 -4.20 -5.00
CA ILE A 138 28.89 -2.87 -4.57
C ILE A 138 30.39 -2.71 -4.79
N LEU A 139 31.20 -3.67 -4.35
CA LEU A 139 32.66 -3.65 -4.54
C LEU A 139 33.04 -3.66 -6.04
N GLY A 140 32.31 -4.43 -6.86
CA GLY A 140 32.51 -4.46 -8.30
C GLY A 140 32.28 -3.09 -8.92
N VAL A 141 31.11 -2.48 -8.66
CA VAL A 141 30.79 -1.15 -9.18
C VAL A 141 31.82 -0.09 -8.76
N ILE A 142 32.22 -0.07 -7.48
CA ILE A 142 33.20 0.90 -7.00
C ILE A 142 34.54 0.73 -7.73
N SER A 143 34.98 -0.51 -8.00
CA SER A 143 36.25 -0.79 -8.67
C SER A 143 36.27 -0.37 -10.14
N ASP A 144 35.14 -0.21 -10.78
CA ASP A 144 35.00 0.23 -12.17
C ASP A 144 35.10 1.76 -12.31
N PHE A 145 34.95 2.51 -11.22
CA PHE A 145 35.07 3.97 -11.23
C PHE A 145 36.53 4.43 -11.14
N SER A 146 36.86 5.46 -11.92
CA SER A 146 38.17 6.11 -11.85
C SER A 146 38.20 7.17 -10.74
N GLU A 147 39.39 7.65 -10.40
CA GLU A 147 39.58 8.75 -9.45
C GLU A 147 38.83 10.02 -9.87
N ASP A 148 38.83 10.32 -11.17
CA ASP A 148 38.16 11.52 -11.70
C ASP A 148 36.63 11.41 -11.64
N ASP A 149 36.10 10.19 -11.80
CA ASP A 149 34.65 9.91 -11.76
C ASP A 149 34.05 10.09 -10.36
N VAL A 150 34.83 9.93 -9.31
CA VAL A 150 34.33 10.04 -7.91
C VAL A 150 34.60 11.42 -7.27
N LYS A 151 35.18 12.36 -8.00
CA LYS A 151 35.52 13.69 -7.49
C LYS A 151 34.30 14.59 -7.35
N GLY A 152 34.22 15.30 -6.22
CA GLY A 152 33.20 16.31 -5.95
C GLY A 152 31.82 15.71 -5.68
N ALA A 153 30.79 16.57 -5.61
CA ALA A 153 29.42 16.15 -5.36
C ALA A 153 28.87 15.31 -6.54
N THR A 154 29.01 15.83 -7.76
CA THR A 154 28.54 15.16 -8.98
C THR A 154 29.13 13.74 -9.17
N GLY A 155 30.41 13.55 -8.80
CA GLY A 155 31.05 12.23 -8.86
C GLY A 155 30.44 11.26 -7.84
N ARG A 156 30.19 11.74 -6.63
CA ARG A 156 29.49 10.94 -5.60
C ARG A 156 28.06 10.58 -6.01
N ASP A 157 27.33 11.54 -6.59
CA ASP A 157 25.95 11.29 -7.06
C ASP A 157 25.91 10.25 -8.19
N LYS A 158 26.88 10.31 -9.12
CA LYS A 158 27.03 9.29 -10.18
C LYS A 158 27.30 7.90 -9.60
N LEU A 159 28.22 7.81 -8.62
CA LEU A 159 28.50 6.53 -7.96
C LEU A 159 27.28 6.02 -7.20
N ALA A 160 26.55 6.87 -6.47
CA ALA A 160 25.34 6.49 -5.77
C ALA A 160 24.28 5.94 -6.73
N ALA A 161 24.05 6.61 -7.86
CA ALA A 161 23.12 6.14 -8.90
C ALA A 161 23.54 4.78 -9.48
N ALA A 162 24.82 4.61 -9.82
CA ALA A 162 25.33 3.35 -10.35
C ALA A 162 25.19 2.19 -9.33
N LEU A 163 25.45 2.47 -8.05
CA LEU A 163 25.25 1.50 -6.98
C LEU A 163 23.78 1.12 -6.81
N ARG A 164 22.87 2.10 -6.81
CA ARG A 164 21.43 1.85 -6.75
C ARG A 164 20.99 0.93 -7.87
N ASP A 165 21.37 1.24 -9.10
CA ASP A 165 20.96 0.48 -10.28
C ASP A 165 21.51 -0.95 -10.25
N ALA A 166 22.77 -1.13 -9.83
CA ALA A 166 23.37 -2.45 -9.70
C ALA A 166 22.76 -3.29 -8.55
N ILE A 167 22.45 -2.67 -7.43
CA ILE A 167 21.76 -3.32 -6.31
C ILE A 167 20.36 -3.76 -6.74
N ASN A 168 19.58 -2.88 -7.39
CA ASN A 168 18.24 -3.21 -7.90
C ASN A 168 18.29 -4.34 -8.92
N MET A 169 19.19 -4.29 -9.89
CA MET A 169 19.37 -5.37 -10.87
C MET A 169 19.68 -6.71 -10.19
N LYS A 170 20.49 -6.70 -9.12
CA LYS A 170 20.81 -7.92 -8.38
C LYS A 170 19.60 -8.43 -7.60
N LEU A 171 18.85 -7.55 -6.93
CA LEU A 171 17.62 -7.91 -6.21
C LEU A 171 16.55 -8.41 -7.17
N GLU A 172 16.35 -7.78 -8.32
CA GLU A 172 15.44 -8.26 -9.37
C GLU A 172 15.77 -9.67 -9.83
N ALA A 173 17.05 -9.98 -10.00
CA ALA A 173 17.50 -11.32 -10.39
C ALA A 173 17.28 -12.38 -9.31
N LEU A 174 17.20 -12.01 -8.02
CA LEU A 174 17.04 -12.92 -6.88
C LEU A 174 15.60 -13.01 -6.41
N GLU A 175 14.88 -11.87 -6.38
CA GLU A 175 13.56 -11.71 -5.76
C GLU A 175 12.49 -11.22 -6.75
N ASN A 176 12.83 -11.03 -8.02
CA ASN A 176 11.99 -10.44 -9.07
C ASN A 176 11.56 -8.99 -8.79
N PHE A 177 12.16 -8.33 -7.82
CA PHE A 177 11.90 -6.94 -7.46
C PHE A 177 13.13 -6.30 -6.81
N GLY A 178 13.45 -5.06 -7.18
CA GLY A 178 14.52 -4.26 -6.58
C GLY A 178 14.03 -3.43 -5.40
N GLY A 179 13.48 -2.26 -5.69
CA GLY A 179 12.83 -1.38 -4.71
C GLY A 179 13.74 -0.43 -3.96
N ILE A 180 15.06 -0.39 -4.24
CA ILE A 180 15.96 0.63 -3.69
C ILE A 180 15.82 1.93 -4.48
N GLU A 181 15.51 3.02 -3.78
CA GLU A 181 15.31 4.34 -4.38
C GLU A 181 16.57 5.18 -4.34
N GLU A 182 17.27 5.16 -3.19
CA GLU A 182 18.49 5.94 -3.05
C GLU A 182 19.60 5.15 -2.35
N VAL A 183 20.84 5.53 -2.68
CA VAL A 183 22.06 5.07 -2.01
C VAL A 183 22.73 6.26 -1.33
N HIS A 184 23.05 6.08 -0.05
CA HIS A 184 23.65 7.09 0.81
C HIS A 184 25.07 6.68 1.20
N PHE A 185 25.99 7.63 1.23
CA PHE A 185 27.32 7.40 1.76
C PHE A 185 27.40 7.91 3.20
N THR A 186 27.60 6.98 4.16
CA THR A 186 27.82 7.33 5.59
C THR A 186 29.27 7.73 5.87
N SER A 187 30.20 7.27 5.02
CA SER A 187 31.58 7.74 4.97
C SER A 187 32.11 7.68 3.53
N PHE A 188 33.05 8.58 3.20
CA PHE A 188 33.64 8.63 1.86
C PHE A 188 35.08 9.14 1.96
N VAL A 189 36.07 8.24 1.86
CA VAL A 189 37.48 8.55 2.04
C VAL A 189 38.27 8.03 0.83
N LEU A 190 38.95 8.95 0.15
CA LEU A 190 39.86 8.65 -0.96
C LEU A 190 41.31 8.78 -0.45
N GLN A 191 42.09 7.71 -0.51
CA GLN A 191 43.48 7.64 -0.04
C GLN A 191 44.46 7.30 -1.15
#